data_0bb6b3e67b201df778ac2bd15b1b7ea9
#
_entry.id   0bb6b3e67b201df778ac2bd15b1b7ea9
#
_cell.length_a   1.000
_cell.length_b   1.000
_cell.length_c   1.000
_cell.angle_alpha   90.00
_cell.angle_beta   90.00
_cell.angle_gamma   90.00
#
_symmetry.space_group_name_H-M   'P 1'
#
loop_
_entity.id
_entity.type
_entity.pdbx_description
1 polymer ?
#
loop_
_entity_poly.entity_id
_entity_poly.type
_entity_poly.pdbx_seq_one_letter_code
_entity_poly.pdbx_strand_id
1 'polypeptide(L)'
;MKPAPFAYKKVRTLEEAVALLAEHKDARLLAGGQSLIATLNMRLSAPSLLIDINGIGGLDGIAHKGGTVEIGALVRHAQAERSETIAKHAPLLARALPHIGHAAIRNRGTLGGSIAFADPAAEFPACLMALDGEVDVTGPKGKRTVKAPDFFKGLFETALGPQDMLTAIRVPAASKDSRVGFAELARRHGDYAIVGLAACARADGKGNNSRLADVRLAFFGVGATPLRAKKAEAALAEGNVDAAVAALDLDPQDDVQATAAVKKHLAGVLLRRVAKQLMEARA
;
A
#
# COMPACT_ATOMS: atom_id res chain seq x y z
N MET A 1 25.13 4.78 -10.34
CA MET A 1 25.48 6.19 -10.07
C MET A 1 25.66 6.37 -8.56
N LYS A 2 26.41 7.41 -8.14
CA LYS A 2 26.55 7.74 -6.72
C LYS A 2 25.56 8.87 -6.36
N PRO A 3 24.95 8.83 -5.15
CA PRO A 3 24.13 9.92 -4.66
C PRO A 3 24.96 11.20 -4.46
N ALA A 4 24.28 12.34 -4.31
CA ALA A 4 24.91 13.56 -3.79
C ALA A 4 25.40 13.28 -2.36
N PRO A 5 26.41 14.01 -1.87
CA PRO A 5 26.87 13.88 -0.48
C PRO A 5 25.74 14.18 0.51
N PHE A 6 25.63 13.41 1.56
CA PHE A 6 24.71 13.60 2.68
C PHE A 6 25.34 13.20 4.00
N ALA A 7 24.91 13.80 5.09
CA ALA A 7 25.20 13.33 6.43
C ALA A 7 24.28 12.14 6.79
N TYR A 8 24.73 11.30 7.72
CA TYR A 8 23.95 10.15 8.19
C TYR A 8 23.90 10.14 9.71
N LYS A 9 22.69 9.98 10.26
CA LYS A 9 22.49 9.83 11.70
C LYS A 9 21.49 8.72 11.99
N LYS A 10 21.91 7.74 12.79
CA LYS A 10 21.01 6.69 13.30
C LYS A 10 20.43 7.12 14.63
N VAL A 11 19.10 7.10 14.73
CA VAL A 11 18.33 7.49 15.94
C VAL A 11 17.77 6.27 16.66
N ARG A 12 17.40 6.45 17.93
CA ARG A 12 16.87 5.38 18.78
C ARG A 12 15.49 5.68 19.34
N THR A 13 15.00 6.91 19.22
CA THR A 13 13.66 7.31 19.69
C THR A 13 12.90 8.10 18.62
N LEU A 14 11.57 8.15 18.75
CA LEU A 14 10.70 8.94 17.90
C LEU A 14 10.97 10.44 18.07
N GLU A 15 11.19 10.87 19.32
CA GLU A 15 11.44 12.24 19.68
C GLU A 15 12.72 12.76 19.01
N GLU A 16 13.78 11.94 19.00
CA GLU A 16 15.03 12.29 18.33
C GLU A 16 14.84 12.42 16.80
N ALA A 17 14.06 11.51 16.18
CA ALA A 17 13.75 11.58 14.75
C ALA A 17 12.97 12.85 14.40
N VAL A 18 11.91 13.18 15.15
CA VAL A 18 11.07 14.36 14.93
C VAL A 18 11.87 15.66 15.18
N ALA A 19 12.72 15.70 16.20
CA ALA A 19 13.59 16.85 16.46
C ALA A 19 14.55 17.12 15.30
N LEU A 20 15.19 16.09 14.76
CA LEU A 20 16.08 16.22 13.60
C LEU A 20 15.36 16.65 12.33
N LEU A 21 14.13 16.16 12.10
CA LEU A 21 13.29 16.62 10.99
C LEU A 21 12.89 18.09 11.14
N ALA A 22 12.75 18.57 12.37
CA ALA A 22 12.45 19.99 12.64
C ALA A 22 13.68 20.89 12.40
N GLU A 23 14.86 20.40 12.76
CA GLU A 23 16.13 21.12 12.60
C GLU A 23 16.61 21.14 11.13
N HIS A 24 16.43 20.04 10.40
CA HIS A 24 16.91 19.86 9.02
C HIS A 24 15.73 19.72 8.04
N LYS A 25 15.31 20.82 7.42
CA LYS A 25 14.11 20.90 6.57
C LYS A 25 14.15 19.98 5.34
N ASP A 26 15.33 19.64 4.85
CA ASP A 26 15.55 18.77 3.69
C ASP A 26 15.93 17.33 4.07
N ALA A 27 15.99 17.03 5.38
CA ALA A 27 16.29 15.66 5.84
C ALA A 27 15.25 14.65 5.33
N ARG A 28 15.68 13.40 5.21
CA ARG A 28 14.80 12.29 4.85
C ARG A 28 14.98 11.13 5.83
N LEU A 29 13.86 10.51 6.20
CA LEU A 29 13.85 9.30 7.01
C LEU A 29 14.29 8.09 6.17
N LEU A 30 15.22 7.32 6.69
CA LEU A 30 15.69 6.07 6.10
C LEU A 30 15.17 4.87 6.91
N ALA A 31 14.21 4.13 6.33
CA ALA A 31 13.74 2.85 6.83
C ALA A 31 14.40 1.69 6.05
N GLY A 32 13.69 1.02 5.17
CA GLY A 32 14.21 -0.07 4.32
C GLY A 32 15.17 0.36 3.23
N GLY A 33 15.07 1.60 2.78
CA GLY A 33 15.91 2.21 1.75
C GLY A 33 15.66 1.71 0.31
N GLN A 34 14.67 0.83 0.09
CA GLN A 34 14.50 0.15 -1.20
C GLN A 34 13.90 1.04 -2.31
N SER A 35 13.29 2.16 -1.97
CA SER A 35 12.90 3.22 -2.89
C SER A 35 13.82 4.44 -2.74
N LEU A 36 14.02 4.92 -1.52
CA LEU A 36 14.78 6.12 -1.26
C LEU A 36 16.23 6.06 -1.80
N ILE A 37 16.97 4.99 -1.54
CA ILE A 37 18.37 4.88 -1.98
C ILE A 37 18.47 4.85 -3.51
N ALA A 38 17.53 4.20 -4.20
CA ALA A 38 17.46 4.23 -5.66
C ALA A 38 17.25 5.67 -6.17
N THR A 39 16.30 6.40 -5.58
CA THR A 39 16.02 7.81 -5.88
C THR A 39 17.25 8.71 -5.67
N LEU A 40 17.99 8.50 -4.58
CA LEU A 40 19.22 9.23 -4.31
C LEU A 40 20.32 8.91 -5.33
N ASN A 41 20.49 7.63 -5.68
CA ASN A 41 21.48 7.20 -6.68
C ASN A 41 21.21 7.78 -8.06
N MET A 42 19.93 7.98 -8.41
CA MET A 42 19.51 8.64 -9.65
C MET A 42 19.54 10.17 -9.53
N ARG A 43 19.88 10.72 -8.35
CA ARG A 43 19.88 12.17 -8.05
C ARG A 43 18.52 12.86 -8.26
N LEU A 44 17.43 12.13 -8.10
CA LEU A 44 16.07 12.66 -8.10
C LEU A 44 15.71 13.33 -6.77
N SER A 45 16.54 13.10 -5.74
CA SER A 45 16.50 13.76 -4.43
C SER A 45 17.93 13.87 -3.91
N ALA A 46 18.23 14.96 -3.18
CA ALA A 46 19.57 15.24 -2.64
C ALA A 46 19.43 15.86 -1.22
N PRO A 47 18.97 15.10 -0.22
CA PRO A 47 18.86 15.57 1.15
C PRO A 47 20.25 15.84 1.74
N SER A 48 20.37 16.79 2.65
CA SER A 48 21.62 17.04 3.40
C SER A 48 21.84 16.00 4.50
N LEU A 49 20.75 15.39 5.02
CA LEU A 49 20.80 14.42 6.12
C LEU A 49 19.85 13.23 5.86
N LEU A 50 20.36 12.02 6.05
CA LEU A 50 19.56 10.80 6.20
C LEU A 50 19.45 10.43 7.70
N ILE A 51 18.21 10.37 8.18
CA ILE A 51 17.88 9.96 9.55
C ILE A 51 17.49 8.49 9.51
N ASP A 52 18.37 7.60 9.93
CA ASP A 52 18.11 6.17 9.98
C ASP A 52 17.25 5.81 11.20
N ILE A 53 16.01 5.44 10.95
CA ILE A 53 14.99 5.12 11.96
C ILE A 53 14.98 3.63 12.35
N ASN A 54 15.81 2.78 11.76
CA ASN A 54 15.85 1.35 12.07
C ASN A 54 16.31 1.04 13.51
N GLY A 55 16.78 2.02 14.24
CA GLY A 55 17.15 1.90 15.66
C GLY A 55 16.00 2.15 16.64
N ILE A 56 14.85 2.61 16.16
CA ILE A 56 13.70 2.94 17.02
C ILE A 56 12.96 1.64 17.38
N GLY A 57 12.87 1.35 18.67
CA GLY A 57 12.14 0.18 19.16
C GLY A 57 10.62 0.34 19.06
N GLY A 58 9.89 -0.79 19.00
CA GLY A 58 8.43 -0.82 19.03
C GLY A 58 7.72 -0.49 17.70
N LEU A 59 8.46 -0.25 16.62
CA LEU A 59 7.90 0.03 15.30
C LEU A 59 7.92 -1.16 14.33
N ASP A 60 8.33 -2.33 14.79
CA ASP A 60 8.49 -3.56 14.01
C ASP A 60 7.53 -4.68 14.44
N GLY A 61 6.52 -4.35 15.26
CA GLY A 61 5.52 -5.28 15.75
C GLY A 61 4.34 -5.46 14.80
N ILE A 62 3.72 -6.67 14.84
CA ILE A 62 2.44 -6.99 14.21
C ILE A 62 1.53 -7.51 15.29
N ALA A 63 0.36 -6.89 15.48
CA ALA A 63 -0.59 -7.26 16.50
C ALA A 63 -2.03 -7.29 15.98
N HIS A 64 -2.83 -8.24 16.46
CA HIS A 64 -4.28 -8.25 16.26
C HIS A 64 -4.96 -7.93 17.59
N LYS A 65 -5.70 -6.82 17.64
CA LYS A 65 -6.41 -6.36 18.84
C LYS A 65 -7.75 -5.71 18.45
N GLY A 66 -8.81 -6.08 19.15
CA GLY A 66 -10.12 -5.40 19.00
C GLY A 66 -10.67 -5.37 17.57
N GLY A 67 -10.44 -6.42 16.77
CA GLY A 67 -10.90 -6.46 15.36
C GLY A 67 -10.04 -5.65 14.38
N THR A 68 -8.86 -5.21 14.80
CA THR A 68 -7.90 -4.46 13.97
C THR A 68 -6.54 -5.15 13.96
N VAL A 69 -5.89 -5.18 12.81
CA VAL A 69 -4.49 -5.55 12.68
C VAL A 69 -3.65 -4.28 12.64
N GLU A 70 -2.79 -4.12 13.63
CA GLU A 70 -1.83 -3.03 13.72
C GLU A 70 -0.45 -3.53 13.28
N ILE A 71 0.18 -2.79 12.38
CA ILE A 71 1.45 -3.13 11.76
C ILE A 71 2.38 -1.94 11.92
N GLY A 72 3.45 -2.10 12.66
CA GLY A 72 4.46 -1.06 12.86
C GLY A 72 5.15 -0.66 11.55
N ALA A 73 5.53 0.60 11.44
CA ALA A 73 6.11 1.17 10.22
C ALA A 73 7.40 0.48 9.75
N LEU A 74 8.17 -0.11 10.67
CA LEU A 74 9.43 -0.79 10.39
C LEU A 74 9.29 -2.30 10.16
N VAL A 75 8.07 -2.85 10.20
CA VAL A 75 7.81 -4.24 9.81
C VAL A 75 8.31 -4.47 8.39
N ARG A 76 9.22 -5.44 8.23
CA ARG A 76 9.77 -5.81 6.92
C ARG A 76 8.71 -6.58 6.11
N HIS A 77 8.72 -6.41 4.78
CA HIS A 77 7.84 -7.20 3.91
C HIS A 77 8.04 -8.70 4.13
N ALA A 78 9.29 -9.17 4.25
CA ALA A 78 9.60 -10.59 4.52
C ALA A 78 9.14 -11.07 5.91
N GLN A 79 9.05 -10.18 6.91
CA GLN A 79 8.48 -10.48 8.22
C GLN A 79 6.95 -10.63 8.12
N ALA A 80 6.30 -9.69 7.44
CA ALA A 80 4.85 -9.75 7.21
C ALA A 80 4.44 -10.98 6.38
N GLU A 81 5.23 -11.36 5.38
CA GLU A 81 5.01 -12.54 4.53
C GLU A 81 5.00 -13.85 5.33
N ARG A 82 5.75 -13.92 6.43
CA ARG A 82 5.82 -15.09 7.34
C ARG A 82 4.91 -14.98 8.55
N SER A 83 4.16 -13.89 8.68
CA SER A 83 3.33 -13.63 9.85
C SER A 83 2.00 -14.38 9.79
N GLU A 84 1.76 -15.29 10.74
CA GLU A 84 0.45 -15.95 10.90
C GLU A 84 -0.67 -14.94 11.17
N THR A 85 -0.38 -13.86 11.89
CA THR A 85 -1.34 -12.77 12.13
C THR A 85 -1.77 -12.11 10.82
N ILE A 86 -0.83 -11.81 9.92
CA ILE A 86 -1.15 -11.26 8.60
C ILE A 86 -1.91 -12.29 7.76
N ALA A 87 -1.45 -13.52 7.68
CA ALA A 87 -2.10 -14.58 6.92
C ALA A 87 -3.56 -14.78 7.33
N LYS A 88 -3.83 -14.79 8.65
CA LYS A 88 -5.15 -15.04 9.21
C LYS A 88 -6.07 -13.82 9.22
N HIS A 89 -5.54 -12.65 9.58
CA HIS A 89 -6.36 -11.48 9.89
C HIS A 89 -6.25 -10.32 8.88
N ALA A 90 -5.28 -10.37 7.96
CA ALA A 90 -5.12 -9.39 6.88
C ALA A 90 -4.80 -10.09 5.54
N PRO A 91 -5.66 -11.05 5.08
CA PRO A 91 -5.35 -11.92 3.94
C PRO A 91 -5.13 -11.18 2.62
N LEU A 92 -5.66 -9.96 2.45
CA LEU A 92 -5.35 -9.13 1.28
C LEU A 92 -3.88 -8.73 1.25
N LEU A 93 -3.31 -8.34 2.40
CA LEU A 93 -1.88 -8.03 2.49
C LEU A 93 -1.03 -9.28 2.24
N ALA A 94 -1.44 -10.44 2.77
CA ALA A 94 -0.76 -11.71 2.54
C ALA A 94 -0.71 -12.07 1.04
N ARG A 95 -1.79 -11.79 0.29
CA ARG A 95 -1.83 -12.02 -1.18
C ARG A 95 -0.95 -11.05 -1.96
N ALA A 96 -0.83 -9.80 -1.53
CA ALA A 96 -0.01 -8.79 -2.20
C ALA A 96 1.49 -8.99 -1.96
N LEU A 97 1.89 -9.47 -0.77
CA LEU A 97 3.30 -9.58 -0.36
C LEU A 97 4.22 -10.30 -1.34
N PRO A 98 3.85 -11.46 -1.93
CA PRO A 98 4.72 -12.16 -2.90
C PRO A 98 5.01 -11.37 -4.18
N HIS A 99 4.18 -10.38 -4.50
CA HIS A 99 4.32 -9.55 -5.69
C HIS A 99 5.32 -8.42 -5.49
N ILE A 100 5.56 -7.98 -4.24
CA ILE A 100 6.44 -6.85 -3.93
C ILE A 100 7.89 -7.20 -4.19
N GLY A 101 8.40 -6.76 -5.32
CA GLY A 101 9.80 -6.92 -5.67
C GLY A 101 10.31 -8.36 -5.54
N HIS A 102 11.60 -8.50 -5.28
CA HIS A 102 12.26 -9.79 -5.03
C HIS A 102 12.54 -10.00 -3.54
N ALA A 103 12.89 -11.22 -3.14
CA ALA A 103 13.20 -11.56 -1.75
C ALA A 103 14.24 -10.61 -1.12
N ALA A 104 15.26 -10.19 -1.88
CA ALA A 104 16.27 -9.23 -1.40
C ALA A 104 15.64 -7.87 -1.03
N ILE A 105 14.66 -7.40 -1.83
CA ILE A 105 13.92 -6.16 -1.57
C ILE A 105 13.03 -6.35 -0.34
N ARG A 106 12.27 -7.45 -0.26
CA ARG A 106 11.37 -7.74 0.87
C ARG A 106 12.10 -7.90 2.20
N ASN A 107 13.34 -8.38 2.21
CA ASN A 107 14.16 -8.47 3.42
C ASN A 107 14.55 -7.10 4.00
N ARG A 108 14.53 -6.05 3.21
CA ARG A 108 14.93 -4.70 3.63
C ARG A 108 13.76 -3.72 3.64
N GLY A 109 12.90 -3.76 2.63
CA GLY A 109 11.72 -2.90 2.50
C GLY A 109 10.77 -3.05 3.68
N THR A 110 10.10 -1.96 4.06
CA THR A 110 9.15 -1.91 5.18
C THR A 110 7.76 -1.50 4.70
N LEU A 111 6.73 -1.97 5.39
CA LEU A 111 5.34 -1.59 5.07
C LEU A 111 5.15 -0.09 5.17
N GLY A 112 5.60 0.51 6.29
CA GLY A 112 5.51 1.95 6.48
C GLY A 112 6.29 2.74 5.44
N GLY A 113 7.46 2.24 5.01
CA GLY A 113 8.25 2.86 3.94
C GLY A 113 7.52 2.87 2.59
N SER A 114 6.84 1.77 2.23
CA SER A 114 6.03 1.69 1.00
C SER A 114 4.86 2.68 1.04
N ILE A 115 4.12 2.73 2.15
CA ILE A 115 2.99 3.65 2.33
C ILE A 115 3.45 5.11 2.33
N ALA A 116 4.53 5.44 3.06
CA ALA A 116 5.04 6.81 3.13
C ALA A 116 5.65 7.31 1.82
N PHE A 117 6.24 6.42 1.02
CA PHE A 117 6.78 6.76 -0.30
C PHE A 117 5.67 6.99 -1.33
N ALA A 118 4.53 6.29 -1.17
CA ALA A 118 3.33 6.45 -1.98
C ALA A 118 3.58 6.33 -3.49
N ASP A 119 4.38 5.35 -3.91
CA ASP A 119 4.54 5.05 -5.34
C ASP A 119 3.18 4.63 -5.92
N PRO A 120 2.70 5.26 -7.00
CA PRO A 120 1.41 4.94 -7.59
C PRO A 120 1.30 3.53 -8.17
N ALA A 121 2.42 2.85 -8.40
CA ALA A 121 2.47 1.47 -8.88
C ALA A 121 2.73 0.46 -7.75
N ALA A 122 2.77 0.90 -6.48
CA ALA A 122 2.99 0.03 -5.34
C ALA A 122 1.69 -0.64 -4.86
N GLU A 123 1.80 -1.86 -4.37
CA GLU A 123 0.72 -2.75 -3.98
C GLU A 123 0.06 -2.32 -2.67
N PHE A 124 0.85 -1.95 -1.64
CA PHE A 124 0.31 -1.66 -0.32
C PHE A 124 -0.54 -0.40 -0.21
N PRO A 125 -0.25 0.71 -0.91
CA PRO A 125 -1.16 1.84 -0.98
C PRO A 125 -2.57 1.43 -1.44
N ALA A 126 -2.66 0.59 -2.49
CA ALA A 126 -3.94 0.08 -2.99
C ALA A 126 -4.61 -0.90 -2.00
N CYS A 127 -3.84 -1.78 -1.36
CA CYS A 127 -4.38 -2.65 -0.30
C CYS A 127 -4.96 -1.84 0.85
N LEU A 128 -4.27 -0.78 1.29
CA LEU A 128 -4.73 0.09 2.36
C LEU A 128 -6.04 0.81 1.97
N MET A 129 -6.14 1.28 0.73
CA MET A 129 -7.36 1.88 0.17
C MET A 129 -8.53 0.88 0.10
N ALA A 130 -8.29 -0.36 -0.37
CA ALA A 130 -9.31 -1.40 -0.44
C ALA A 130 -9.81 -1.81 0.95
N LEU A 131 -8.95 -1.83 1.95
CA LEU A 131 -9.29 -2.22 3.33
C LEU A 131 -9.87 -1.07 4.17
N ASP A 132 -10.04 0.15 3.63
CA ASP A 132 -10.36 1.37 4.41
C ASP A 132 -9.44 1.51 5.64
N GLY A 133 -8.16 1.23 5.41
CA GLY A 133 -7.16 1.26 6.48
C GLY A 133 -6.80 2.69 6.90
N GLU A 134 -6.02 2.75 7.95
CA GLU A 134 -5.59 4.00 8.59
C GLU A 134 -4.08 4.01 8.79
N VAL A 135 -3.52 5.20 8.87
CA VAL A 135 -2.10 5.46 9.12
C VAL A 135 -1.95 6.27 10.39
N ASP A 136 -1.14 5.79 11.31
CA ASP A 136 -0.73 6.55 12.49
C ASP A 136 0.51 7.36 12.19
N VAL A 137 0.43 8.63 12.51
CA VAL A 137 1.46 9.63 12.25
C VAL A 137 1.85 10.31 13.55
N THR A 138 3.15 10.48 13.76
CA THR A 138 3.71 11.26 14.87
C THR A 138 4.50 12.44 14.29
N GLY A 139 4.28 13.62 14.83
CA GLY A 139 4.97 14.85 14.44
C GLY A 139 5.07 15.83 15.62
N PRO A 140 5.52 17.07 15.40
CA PRO A 140 5.70 18.07 16.47
C PRO A 140 4.41 18.40 17.21
N LYS A 141 3.25 18.22 16.56
CA LYS A 141 1.92 18.46 17.16
C LYS A 141 1.35 17.22 17.87
N GLY A 142 2.15 16.18 18.06
CA GLY A 142 1.74 14.92 18.67
C GLY A 142 1.31 13.87 17.66
N LYS A 143 0.51 12.91 18.12
CA LYS A 143 0.03 11.78 17.33
C LYS A 143 -1.31 12.08 16.67
N ARG A 144 -1.49 11.61 15.43
CA ARG A 144 -2.77 11.64 14.72
C ARG A 144 -2.93 10.40 13.86
N THR A 145 -4.17 10.08 13.54
CA THR A 145 -4.53 9.02 12.60
C THR A 145 -5.13 9.63 11.35
N VAL A 146 -4.74 9.11 10.18
CA VAL A 146 -5.24 9.55 8.87
C VAL A 146 -5.82 8.35 8.15
N LYS A 147 -7.04 8.46 7.64
CA LYS A 147 -7.66 7.40 6.82
C LYS A 147 -7.00 7.31 5.46
N ALA A 148 -6.93 6.11 4.87
CA ALA A 148 -6.29 5.89 3.58
C ALA A 148 -6.78 6.84 2.46
N PRO A 149 -8.09 7.13 2.30
CA PRO A 149 -8.56 8.07 1.29
C PRO A 149 -8.03 9.50 1.46
N ASP A 150 -7.71 9.89 2.70
CA ASP A 150 -7.20 11.21 3.03
C ASP A 150 -5.67 11.25 3.09
N PHE A 151 -5.01 10.10 2.99
CA PHE A 151 -3.56 9.99 3.15
C PHE A 151 -2.81 10.22 1.83
N PHE A 152 -3.26 9.62 0.71
CA PHE A 152 -2.62 9.75 -0.59
C PHE A 152 -3.14 11.00 -1.31
N LYS A 153 -2.24 11.97 -1.59
CA LYS A 153 -2.62 13.30 -2.12
C LYS A 153 -2.29 13.49 -3.59
N GLY A 154 -1.23 12.85 -4.07
CA GLY A 154 -0.75 12.98 -5.43
C GLY A 154 0.43 12.06 -5.72
N LEU A 155 1.11 12.30 -6.83
CA LEU A 155 2.27 11.54 -7.26
C LEU A 155 3.41 11.66 -6.24
N PHE A 156 3.72 10.58 -5.52
CA PHE A 156 4.68 10.55 -4.41
C PHE A 156 4.35 11.57 -3.31
N GLU A 157 3.07 11.94 -3.15
CA GLU A 157 2.63 12.93 -2.19
C GLU A 157 1.59 12.34 -1.23
N THR A 158 1.79 12.59 0.06
CA THR A 158 0.95 12.10 1.14
C THR A 158 0.53 13.23 2.09
N ALA A 159 -0.33 12.91 3.05
CA ALA A 159 -0.70 13.81 4.14
C ALA A 159 0.39 13.97 5.22
N LEU A 160 1.59 13.40 5.03
CA LEU A 160 2.74 13.63 5.90
C LEU A 160 3.29 15.03 5.67
N GLY A 161 3.37 15.81 6.73
CA GLY A 161 4.14 17.05 6.71
C GLY A 161 5.65 16.77 6.76
N PRO A 162 6.48 17.79 6.54
CA PRO A 162 7.94 17.63 6.46
C PRO A 162 8.58 17.16 7.78
N GLN A 163 7.87 17.28 8.90
CA GLN A 163 8.33 16.88 10.24
C GLN A 163 7.56 15.68 10.79
N ASP A 164 6.75 15.05 9.96
CA ASP A 164 5.95 13.89 10.35
C ASP A 164 6.67 12.59 10.07
N MET A 165 6.38 11.60 10.91
CA MET A 165 6.80 10.23 10.74
C MET A 165 5.60 9.30 10.82
N LEU A 166 5.45 8.42 9.83
CA LEU A 166 4.52 7.30 9.88
C LEU A 166 5.03 6.28 10.90
N THR A 167 4.19 5.90 11.86
CA THR A 167 4.58 4.99 12.96
C THR A 167 3.89 3.65 12.91
N ALA A 168 2.65 3.57 12.41
CA ALA A 168 1.94 2.32 12.23
C ALA A 168 0.91 2.42 11.09
N ILE A 169 0.46 1.26 10.64
CA ILE A 169 -0.65 1.07 9.70
C ILE A 169 -1.68 0.23 10.44
N ARG A 170 -2.96 0.58 10.32
CA ARG A 170 -4.06 -0.19 10.87
C ARG A 170 -5.03 -0.58 9.77
N VAL A 171 -5.43 -1.86 9.76
CA VAL A 171 -6.45 -2.37 8.86
C VAL A 171 -7.49 -3.18 9.64
N PRO A 172 -8.78 -3.14 9.26
CA PRO A 172 -9.78 -4.01 9.82
C PRO A 172 -9.38 -5.48 9.67
N ALA A 173 -9.52 -6.26 10.73
CA ALA A 173 -9.26 -7.69 10.66
C ALA A 173 -10.33 -8.40 9.83
N ALA A 174 -9.90 -9.35 9.03
CA ALA A 174 -10.81 -10.18 8.24
C ALA A 174 -11.73 -11.01 9.14
N SER A 175 -12.99 -11.10 8.78
CA SER A 175 -13.99 -11.99 9.35
C SER A 175 -14.16 -13.25 8.49
N LYS A 176 -14.96 -14.21 8.97
CA LYS A 176 -15.33 -15.42 8.21
C LYS A 176 -16.05 -15.13 6.88
N ASP A 177 -16.70 -13.98 6.79
CA ASP A 177 -17.44 -13.55 5.59
C ASP A 177 -16.60 -12.67 4.67
N SER A 178 -15.37 -12.32 5.09
CA SER A 178 -14.46 -11.53 4.26
C SER A 178 -14.07 -12.28 2.98
N ARG A 179 -14.02 -11.55 1.88
CA ARG A 179 -13.54 -11.99 0.59
C ARG A 179 -12.46 -11.04 0.13
N VAL A 180 -11.36 -11.59 -0.36
CA VAL A 180 -10.25 -10.77 -0.85
C VAL A 180 -9.76 -11.28 -2.18
N GLY A 181 -9.37 -10.34 -3.05
CA GLY A 181 -8.79 -10.61 -4.34
C GLY A 181 -7.63 -9.67 -4.60
N PHE A 182 -6.60 -10.19 -5.25
CA PHE A 182 -5.44 -9.42 -5.68
C PHE A 182 -4.93 -9.96 -7.00
N ALA A 183 -4.65 -9.08 -7.93
CA ALA A 183 -3.95 -9.41 -9.15
C ALA A 183 -3.25 -8.18 -9.70
N GLU A 184 -2.11 -8.40 -10.34
CA GLU A 184 -1.37 -7.36 -11.06
C GLU A 184 -0.81 -7.92 -12.36
N LEU A 185 -0.47 -7.03 -13.25
CA LEU A 185 0.24 -7.29 -14.49
C LEU A 185 1.49 -6.41 -14.54
N ALA A 186 2.63 -7.04 -14.58
CA ALA A 186 3.94 -6.44 -14.72
C ALA A 186 4.70 -7.11 -15.86
N ARG A 187 5.80 -6.54 -16.33
CA ARG A 187 6.65 -7.16 -17.37
C ARG A 187 7.32 -8.44 -16.88
N ARG A 188 7.72 -8.46 -15.62
CA ARG A 188 8.35 -9.59 -14.92
C ARG A 188 7.83 -9.63 -13.50
N HIS A 189 7.88 -10.79 -12.89
CA HIS A 189 7.58 -10.93 -11.47
C HIS A 189 8.54 -10.06 -10.64
N GLY A 190 7.98 -9.21 -9.79
CA GLY A 190 8.73 -8.29 -8.93
C GLY A 190 9.07 -6.93 -9.57
N ASP A 191 8.72 -6.69 -10.86
CA ASP A 191 8.72 -5.34 -11.43
C ASP A 191 7.50 -4.56 -10.92
N TYR A 192 7.52 -3.25 -11.00
CA TYR A 192 6.35 -2.41 -10.77
C TYR A 192 5.20 -2.78 -11.70
N ALA A 193 3.99 -2.80 -11.16
CA ALA A 193 2.81 -3.11 -11.93
C ALA A 193 2.54 -2.09 -13.05
N ILE A 194 2.22 -2.57 -14.24
CA ILE A 194 1.61 -1.76 -15.29
C ILE A 194 0.20 -1.35 -14.85
N VAL A 195 -0.56 -2.33 -14.35
CA VAL A 195 -1.85 -2.17 -13.70
C VAL A 195 -1.99 -3.25 -12.64
N GLY A 196 -2.50 -2.89 -11.49
CA GLY A 196 -2.87 -3.83 -10.44
C GLY A 196 -4.21 -3.50 -9.80
N LEU A 197 -4.79 -4.48 -9.14
CA LEU A 197 -6.06 -4.39 -8.44
C LEU A 197 -6.01 -5.13 -7.11
N ALA A 198 -6.20 -4.39 -6.02
CA ALA A 198 -6.48 -4.92 -4.70
C ALA A 198 -7.98 -4.80 -4.41
N ALA A 199 -8.61 -5.86 -3.93
CA ALA A 199 -10.04 -5.87 -3.70
C ALA A 199 -10.41 -6.59 -2.41
N CYS A 200 -11.46 -6.11 -1.77
CA CYS A 200 -12.15 -6.84 -0.71
C CYS A 200 -13.66 -6.68 -0.84
N ALA A 201 -14.37 -7.63 -0.25
CA ALA A 201 -15.82 -7.63 -0.14
C ALA A 201 -16.23 -8.44 1.08
N ARG A 202 -17.51 -8.42 1.40
CA ARG A 202 -18.14 -9.31 2.38
C ARG A 202 -19.13 -10.22 1.65
N ALA A 203 -19.09 -11.52 1.97
CA ALA A 203 -20.16 -12.43 1.52
C ALA A 203 -21.43 -12.14 2.29
N ASP A 204 -22.53 -11.91 1.58
CA ASP A 204 -23.86 -11.73 2.12
C ASP A 204 -24.76 -12.89 1.68
N GLY A 205 -25.28 -13.65 2.64
CA GLY A 205 -26.04 -14.86 2.40
C GLY A 205 -25.27 -16.15 2.68
N LYS A 206 -25.97 -17.30 2.56
CA LYS A 206 -25.42 -18.64 2.83
C LYS A 206 -25.36 -19.47 1.54
N GLY A 207 -24.29 -20.23 1.38
CA GLY A 207 -24.12 -21.20 0.27
C GLY A 207 -23.76 -20.55 -1.07
N ASN A 208 -24.06 -21.23 -2.18
CA ASN A 208 -23.66 -20.84 -3.55
C ASN A 208 -24.38 -19.57 -4.08
N ASN A 209 -25.38 -19.04 -3.36
CA ASN A 209 -26.13 -17.84 -3.72
C ASN A 209 -25.68 -16.61 -2.91
N SER A 210 -24.50 -16.62 -2.28
CA SER A 210 -24.01 -15.44 -1.57
C SER A 210 -23.69 -14.32 -2.56
N ARG A 211 -24.31 -13.15 -2.33
CA ARG A 211 -23.94 -11.90 -3.01
C ARG A 211 -22.71 -11.29 -2.37
N LEU A 212 -22.06 -10.41 -3.10
CA LEU A 212 -20.98 -9.60 -2.54
C LEU A 212 -21.57 -8.29 -1.99
N ALA A 213 -21.30 -8.00 -0.74
CA ALA A 213 -21.57 -6.71 -0.11
C ALA A 213 -20.26 -5.99 0.22
N ASP A 214 -20.34 -4.68 0.45
CA ASP A 214 -19.17 -3.85 0.84
C ASP A 214 -18.00 -4.01 -0.10
N VAL A 215 -18.28 -4.14 -1.41
CA VAL A 215 -17.23 -4.32 -2.44
C VAL A 215 -16.35 -3.08 -2.51
N ARG A 216 -15.05 -3.30 -2.49
CA ARG A 216 -14.03 -2.26 -2.64
C ARG A 216 -12.98 -2.71 -3.63
N LEU A 217 -12.76 -1.89 -4.66
CA LEU A 217 -11.86 -2.15 -5.78
C LEU A 217 -10.85 -1.00 -5.88
N ALA A 218 -9.63 -1.21 -5.42
CA ALA A 218 -8.57 -0.22 -5.46
C ALA A 218 -7.54 -0.57 -6.55
N PHE A 219 -7.54 0.19 -7.62
CA PHE A 219 -6.58 0.07 -8.72
C PHE A 219 -5.30 0.85 -8.42
N PHE A 220 -4.17 0.36 -8.93
CA PHE A 220 -2.87 1.01 -8.89
C PHE A 220 -2.16 0.89 -10.25
N GLY A 221 -1.17 1.75 -10.51
CA GLY A 221 -0.53 1.88 -11.81
C GLY A 221 -1.37 2.64 -12.86
N VAL A 222 -2.53 3.18 -12.46
CA VAL A 222 -3.50 3.83 -13.38
C VAL A 222 -3.77 5.30 -13.06
N GLY A 223 -3.05 5.89 -12.15
CA GLY A 223 -3.20 7.29 -11.74
C GLY A 223 -2.08 7.71 -10.81
N ALA A 224 -2.09 8.94 -10.32
CA ALA A 224 -1.09 9.46 -9.39
C ALA A 224 -1.20 8.86 -7.96
N THR A 225 -2.34 8.28 -7.63
CA THR A 225 -2.64 7.63 -6.34
C THR A 225 -3.41 6.34 -6.57
N PRO A 226 -3.55 5.44 -5.58
CA PRO A 226 -4.48 4.33 -5.66
C PRO A 226 -5.91 4.83 -5.83
N LEU A 227 -6.66 4.27 -6.78
CA LEU A 227 -8.00 4.74 -7.16
C LEU A 227 -9.09 3.72 -6.82
N ARG A 228 -10.12 4.15 -6.08
CA ARG A 228 -11.33 3.36 -5.82
C ARG A 228 -12.31 3.49 -7.00
N ALA A 229 -12.63 2.36 -7.64
CA ALA A 229 -13.57 2.32 -8.77
C ALA A 229 -15.03 2.19 -8.31
N LYS A 230 -15.58 3.22 -7.63
CA LYS A 230 -16.89 3.19 -6.93
C LYS A 230 -18.06 2.75 -7.82
N LYS A 231 -18.11 3.16 -9.09
CA LYS A 231 -19.16 2.74 -10.02
C LYS A 231 -19.09 1.23 -10.32
N ALA A 232 -17.87 0.71 -10.51
CA ALA A 232 -17.64 -0.71 -10.71
C ALA A 232 -17.91 -1.53 -9.44
N GLU A 233 -17.60 -0.99 -8.25
CA GLU A 233 -17.94 -1.60 -6.95
C GLU A 233 -19.45 -1.83 -6.81
N ALA A 234 -20.26 -0.82 -7.13
CA ALA A 234 -21.73 -0.93 -7.09
C ALA A 234 -22.26 -2.00 -8.07
N ALA A 235 -21.78 -1.99 -9.30
CA ALA A 235 -22.20 -2.98 -10.31
C ALA A 235 -21.78 -4.42 -9.93
N LEU A 236 -20.59 -4.59 -9.34
CA LEU A 236 -20.14 -5.90 -8.89
C LEU A 236 -20.91 -6.40 -7.66
N ALA A 237 -21.36 -5.53 -6.78
CA ALA A 237 -22.24 -5.87 -5.65
C ALA A 237 -23.58 -6.43 -6.13
N GLU A 238 -24.09 -5.94 -7.27
CA GLU A 238 -25.29 -6.50 -7.93
C GLU A 238 -25.03 -7.83 -8.68
N GLY A 239 -23.79 -8.35 -8.63
CA GLY A 239 -23.38 -9.60 -9.27
C GLY A 239 -23.10 -9.49 -10.77
N ASN A 240 -23.04 -8.29 -11.33
CA ASN A 240 -22.85 -8.08 -12.77
C ASN A 240 -21.38 -7.65 -13.08
N VAL A 241 -20.54 -8.63 -13.40
CA VAL A 241 -19.12 -8.40 -13.71
C VAL A 241 -18.94 -7.60 -15.01
N ASP A 242 -19.79 -7.83 -16.03
CA ASP A 242 -19.69 -7.12 -17.29
C ASP A 242 -20.07 -5.63 -17.13
N ALA A 243 -21.12 -5.36 -16.37
CA ALA A 243 -21.49 -3.99 -16.01
C ALA A 243 -20.39 -3.32 -15.15
N ALA A 244 -19.77 -4.07 -14.24
CA ALA A 244 -18.66 -3.53 -13.43
C ALA A 244 -17.46 -3.15 -14.31
N VAL A 245 -17.11 -3.97 -15.31
CA VAL A 245 -16.04 -3.64 -16.27
C VAL A 245 -16.42 -2.43 -17.12
N ALA A 246 -17.64 -2.35 -17.61
CA ALA A 246 -18.13 -1.20 -18.40
C ALA A 246 -18.19 0.10 -17.57
N ALA A 247 -18.39 -0.01 -16.25
CA ALA A 247 -18.45 1.12 -15.32
C ALA A 247 -17.07 1.60 -14.82
N LEU A 248 -15.95 1.01 -15.29
CA LEU A 248 -14.62 1.47 -14.94
C LEU A 248 -14.38 2.88 -15.48
N ASP A 249 -14.23 3.82 -14.56
CA ASP A 249 -13.98 5.23 -14.82
C ASP A 249 -12.52 5.55 -14.42
N LEU A 250 -11.57 4.99 -15.21
CA LEU A 250 -10.14 5.16 -15.01
C LEU A 250 -9.58 6.01 -16.15
N ASP A 251 -8.70 6.94 -15.82
CA ASP A 251 -8.03 7.81 -16.79
C ASP A 251 -6.50 7.74 -16.67
N PRO A 252 -5.91 6.55 -16.94
CA PRO A 252 -4.46 6.39 -16.92
C PRO A 252 -3.82 7.21 -18.04
N GLN A 253 -2.57 7.62 -17.79
CA GLN A 253 -1.73 8.27 -18.79
C GLN A 253 -0.82 7.24 -19.45
N ASP A 254 -0.39 7.57 -20.68
CA ASP A 254 0.68 6.84 -21.36
C ASP A 254 1.98 6.94 -20.56
N ASP A 255 2.73 5.85 -20.52
CA ASP A 255 4.08 5.83 -19.96
C ASP A 255 5.01 4.90 -20.74
N VAL A 256 6.24 4.72 -20.25
CA VAL A 256 7.26 3.84 -20.88
C VAL A 256 6.88 2.36 -20.89
N GLN A 257 5.88 1.95 -20.12
CA GLN A 257 5.45 0.55 -20.02
C GLN A 257 4.27 0.24 -20.93
N ALA A 258 3.27 1.13 -21.00
CA ALA A 258 2.04 0.90 -21.74
C ALA A 258 1.29 2.20 -22.05
N THR A 259 0.48 2.19 -23.11
CA THR A 259 -0.44 3.27 -23.42
C THR A 259 -1.66 3.26 -22.48
N ALA A 260 -2.32 4.39 -22.35
CA ALA A 260 -3.55 4.55 -21.61
C ALA A 260 -4.63 3.52 -22.02
N ALA A 261 -4.77 3.31 -23.33
CA ALA A 261 -5.71 2.32 -23.88
C ALA A 261 -5.39 0.90 -23.43
N VAL A 262 -4.11 0.51 -23.43
CA VAL A 262 -3.66 -0.80 -22.93
C VAL A 262 -3.94 -0.91 -21.43
N LYS A 263 -3.63 0.11 -20.64
CA LYS A 263 -3.89 0.10 -19.20
C LYS A 263 -5.38 -0.03 -18.88
N LYS A 264 -6.27 0.68 -19.60
CA LYS A 264 -7.73 0.54 -19.46
C LYS A 264 -8.20 -0.89 -19.77
N HIS A 265 -7.69 -1.48 -20.86
CA HIS A 265 -7.99 -2.87 -21.22
C HIS A 265 -7.55 -3.84 -20.12
N LEU A 266 -6.30 -3.72 -19.64
CA LEU A 266 -5.74 -4.57 -18.60
C LEU A 266 -6.52 -4.43 -17.27
N ALA A 267 -6.98 -3.24 -16.92
CA ALA A 267 -7.83 -3.03 -15.73
C ALA A 267 -9.14 -3.84 -15.83
N GLY A 268 -9.79 -3.87 -16.99
CA GLY A 268 -10.97 -4.70 -17.23
C GLY A 268 -10.67 -6.20 -17.11
N VAL A 269 -9.53 -6.66 -17.63
CA VAL A 269 -9.07 -8.06 -17.48
C VAL A 269 -8.85 -8.41 -16.01
N LEU A 270 -8.17 -7.54 -15.27
CA LEU A 270 -7.90 -7.75 -13.84
C LEU A 270 -9.18 -7.76 -13.02
N LEU A 271 -10.13 -6.87 -13.33
CA LEU A 271 -11.42 -6.88 -12.64
C LEU A 271 -12.14 -8.22 -12.78
N ARG A 272 -12.19 -8.81 -13.98
CA ARG A 272 -12.79 -10.14 -14.19
C ARG A 272 -12.08 -11.22 -13.36
N ARG A 273 -10.74 -11.23 -13.34
CA ARG A 273 -9.94 -12.18 -12.55
C ARG A 273 -10.20 -12.05 -11.05
N VAL A 274 -10.19 -10.82 -10.57
CA VAL A 274 -10.39 -10.52 -9.14
C VAL A 274 -11.83 -10.77 -8.71
N ALA A 275 -12.83 -10.42 -9.55
CA ALA A 275 -14.22 -10.76 -9.30
C ALA A 275 -14.41 -12.27 -9.09
N LYS A 276 -13.78 -13.11 -9.93
CA LYS A 276 -13.79 -14.56 -9.75
C LYS A 276 -13.19 -14.96 -8.39
N GLN A 277 -12.05 -14.37 -8.00
CA GLN A 277 -11.44 -14.64 -6.69
C GLN A 277 -12.39 -14.27 -5.52
N LEU A 278 -13.08 -13.12 -5.61
CA LEU A 278 -14.03 -12.69 -4.58
C LEU A 278 -15.24 -13.64 -4.45
N MET A 279 -15.71 -14.21 -5.57
CA MET A 279 -16.84 -15.14 -5.58
C MET A 279 -16.48 -16.55 -5.12
N GLU A 280 -15.27 -17.02 -5.44
CA GLU A 280 -14.80 -18.39 -5.14
C GLU A 280 -14.12 -18.53 -3.78
N ALA A 281 -13.51 -17.48 -3.26
CA ALA A 281 -12.73 -17.55 -2.04
C ALA A 281 -13.64 -17.75 -0.81
N ARG A 282 -13.64 -18.97 -0.26
CA ARG A 282 -13.90 -19.13 1.16
C ARG A 282 -12.65 -18.62 1.91
N ALA A 283 -12.86 -17.71 2.85
CA ALA A 283 -11.79 -17.22 3.72
C ALA A 283 -11.22 -18.36 4.57
#